data_1a8fe50ff4460ef60ed5d83d361e6edd
#
_entry.id   1a8fe50ff4460ef60ed5d83d361e6edd
#
_cell.length_a   1.000
_cell.length_b   1.000
_cell.length_c   1.000
_cell.angle_alpha   90.00
_cell.angle_beta   90.00
_cell.angle_gamma   90.00
#
_symmetry.space_group_name_H-M   'P 1'
#
loop_
_entity.id
_entity.type
_entity.pdbx_description
1 polymer ?
#
loop_
_entity_poly.entity_id
_entity_poly.type
_entity_poly.pdbx_seq_one_letter_code
_entity_poly.pdbx_strand_id
1 'polypeptide(L)'
;MWLLAVFVGMSVSASPVFGHDGYDDKKVTHHVGLDARGSWLVPTHQFFSGENKLGKPLDKAVSAHLQYSFSFPEASVFGQIYPTAYQGVGVAWNTFFDPEEMGSPAAVYVFQGAQIAKIGRKDSLDYEWNFGVSAGWHPYRENLDGSGRENVANQVVGSKVNAYINAGLMVSWRPTPALTINGGIDLSHFSNGNTVYPNGGVNLLGARIGAAYSFGAEKVREPSLDNHALFCSNDFMTGLKNREMERSDFSKDLKHRFSVDITVFGAGRAKGIKRDNESFIC
;
A
#
# COMPACT_ATOMS: atom_id res chain seq x y z
N MET A 1 -17.81 9.32 -21.28
CA MET A 1 -17.43 9.99 -20.02
C MET A 1 -15.98 9.61 -19.76
N TRP A 2 -15.05 10.54 -19.93
CA TRP A 2 -13.63 10.31 -19.75
C TRP A 2 -13.33 10.35 -18.25
N LEU A 3 -12.86 9.23 -17.68
CA LEU A 3 -12.33 9.22 -16.33
C LEU A 3 -10.81 9.43 -16.46
N LEU A 4 -10.36 10.62 -16.11
CA LEU A 4 -8.94 10.94 -16.00
C LEU A 4 -8.45 10.34 -14.66
N ALA A 5 -7.74 9.22 -14.72
CA ALA A 5 -7.04 8.72 -13.54
C ALA A 5 -5.70 9.45 -13.46
N VAL A 6 -5.59 10.39 -12.55
CA VAL A 6 -4.32 11.06 -12.24
C VAL A 6 -3.57 10.19 -11.22
N PHE A 7 -2.54 9.50 -11.67
CA PHE A 7 -1.57 8.87 -10.78
C PHE A 7 -0.51 9.89 -10.41
N VAL A 8 -0.49 10.35 -9.18
CA VAL A 8 0.64 11.10 -8.63
C VAL A 8 1.66 10.06 -8.13
N GLY A 9 2.59 9.70 -8.98
CA GLY A 9 3.74 8.89 -8.60
C GLY A 9 4.81 9.79 -8.00
N MET A 10 5.02 9.75 -6.68
CA MET A 10 6.22 10.32 -6.08
C MET A 10 7.37 9.33 -6.28
N SER A 11 8.16 9.52 -7.32
CA SER A 11 9.44 8.84 -7.45
C SER A 11 10.49 9.59 -6.64
N VAL A 12 10.88 9.04 -5.50
CA VAL A 12 12.05 9.52 -4.76
C VAL A 12 13.28 8.86 -5.38
N SER A 13 13.94 9.54 -6.29
CA SER A 13 15.24 9.12 -6.80
C SER A 13 16.30 9.46 -5.75
N ALA A 14 16.63 8.51 -4.89
CA ALA A 14 17.78 8.60 -4.01
C ALA A 14 19.03 8.24 -4.83
N SER A 15 19.72 9.22 -5.38
CA SER A 15 21.09 9.01 -5.87
C SER A 15 21.98 8.77 -4.65
N PRO A 16 22.75 7.67 -4.60
CA PRO A 16 23.70 7.47 -3.52
C PRO A 16 24.81 8.51 -3.62
N VAL A 17 24.78 9.48 -2.72
CA VAL A 17 25.92 10.40 -2.56
C VAL A 17 26.94 9.66 -1.71
N PHE A 18 27.91 9.06 -2.35
CA PHE A 18 29.15 8.65 -1.69
C PHE A 18 30.01 9.90 -1.42
N GLY A 19 29.65 10.64 -0.39
CA GLY A 19 30.54 11.60 0.24
C GLY A 19 31.39 10.83 1.24
N HIS A 20 32.63 10.66 0.91
CA HIS A 20 33.64 10.03 1.76
C HIS A 20 34.14 11.08 2.76
N ASP A 21 33.44 11.25 3.89
CA ASP A 21 33.98 11.85 5.11
C ASP A 21 33.06 11.53 6.30
N GLY A 22 33.57 10.59 7.16
CA GLY A 22 33.17 10.52 8.57
C GLY A 22 31.70 10.20 8.87
N TYR A 23 31.03 9.40 8.06
CA TYR A 23 29.67 8.92 8.34
C TYR A 23 29.77 7.83 9.39
N ASP A 24 29.56 8.21 10.64
CA ASP A 24 29.30 7.30 11.74
C ASP A 24 28.15 6.36 11.30
N ASP A 25 28.37 5.05 11.34
CA ASP A 25 27.46 3.98 10.89
C ASP A 25 26.14 3.98 11.71
N LYS A 26 25.33 5.01 11.53
CA LYS A 26 24.00 5.10 12.16
C LYS A 26 23.08 4.12 11.47
N LYS A 27 22.99 2.94 12.07
CA LYS A 27 22.30 1.78 11.54
C LYS A 27 20.82 2.06 11.28
N VAL A 28 20.38 1.69 10.10
CA VAL A 28 18.97 1.62 9.71
C VAL A 28 18.24 0.67 10.66
N THR A 29 17.05 1.04 11.11
CA THR A 29 16.18 0.12 11.86
C THR A 29 15.40 -0.73 10.89
N HIS A 30 15.47 -2.03 11.07
CA HIS A 30 14.75 -3.01 10.26
C HIS A 30 13.50 -3.50 11.00
N HIS A 31 12.47 -3.83 10.26
CA HIS A 31 11.20 -4.33 10.80
C HIS A 31 10.76 -5.55 10.01
N VAL A 32 10.30 -6.57 10.72
CA VAL A 32 9.58 -7.71 10.13
C VAL A 32 8.20 -7.74 10.75
N GLY A 33 7.18 -7.71 9.91
CA GLY A 33 5.78 -7.63 10.30
C GLY A 33 4.94 -8.75 9.72
N LEU A 34 3.93 -9.14 10.50
CA LEU A 34 2.85 -10.01 10.08
C LEU A 34 1.53 -9.29 10.33
N ASP A 35 0.64 -9.28 9.37
CA ASP A 35 -0.74 -8.86 9.59
C ASP A 35 -1.75 -9.79 8.94
N ALA A 36 -2.95 -9.84 9.52
CA ALA A 36 -4.11 -10.51 8.99
C ALA A 36 -5.22 -9.47 8.77
N ARG A 37 -5.96 -9.64 7.68
CA ARG A 37 -7.07 -8.75 7.31
C ARG A 37 -8.32 -9.57 7.05
N GLY A 38 -9.42 -9.14 7.66
CA GLY A 38 -10.77 -9.59 7.33
C GLY A 38 -11.49 -8.47 6.59
N SER A 39 -11.97 -8.73 5.40
CA SER A 39 -12.49 -7.69 4.52
C SER A 39 -13.88 -8.04 4.01
N TRP A 40 -14.70 -7.01 3.86
CA TRP A 40 -15.93 -7.05 3.11
C TRP A 40 -15.65 -6.70 1.65
N LEU A 41 -16.16 -7.53 0.75
CA LEU A 41 -16.04 -7.35 -0.68
C LEU A 41 -17.20 -6.47 -1.16
N VAL A 42 -16.87 -5.29 -1.71
CA VAL A 42 -17.87 -4.37 -2.27
C VAL A 42 -18.36 -4.93 -3.61
N PRO A 43 -19.65 -5.25 -3.77
CA PRO A 43 -20.14 -5.86 -4.99
C PRO A 43 -20.11 -4.85 -6.15
N THR A 44 -19.23 -5.10 -7.11
CA THR A 44 -19.11 -4.30 -8.34
C THR A 44 -19.84 -4.93 -9.53
N HIS A 45 -20.27 -6.18 -9.40
CA HIS A 45 -20.94 -6.97 -10.43
C HIS A 45 -21.86 -8.02 -9.79
N GLN A 46 -22.87 -8.50 -10.56
CA GLN A 46 -23.82 -9.52 -10.12
C GLN A 46 -23.15 -10.87 -9.77
N PHE A 47 -21.98 -11.15 -10.33
CA PHE A 47 -21.13 -12.27 -9.92
C PHE A 47 -20.89 -12.30 -8.40
N PHE A 48 -20.61 -11.16 -7.80
CA PHE A 48 -20.45 -11.05 -6.35
C PHE A 48 -21.77 -11.15 -5.59
N SER A 49 -22.89 -10.88 -6.25
CA SER A 49 -24.22 -10.94 -5.63
C SER A 49 -24.88 -12.34 -5.70
N GLY A 50 -24.17 -13.33 -6.28
CA GLY A 50 -24.65 -14.72 -6.33
C GLY A 50 -24.81 -15.29 -7.75
N GLU A 51 -24.57 -14.51 -8.80
CA GLU A 51 -24.49 -15.05 -10.18
C GLU A 51 -23.13 -15.72 -10.42
N ASN A 52 -22.77 -16.64 -9.55
CA ASN A 52 -21.56 -17.45 -9.55
C ASN A 52 -21.95 -18.92 -9.40
N LYS A 53 -21.00 -19.84 -9.56
CA LYS A 53 -21.23 -21.27 -9.44
C LYS A 53 -21.75 -21.71 -8.06
N LEU A 54 -21.36 -20.99 -7.01
CA LEU A 54 -21.83 -21.28 -5.65
C LEU A 54 -23.28 -20.87 -5.41
N GLY A 55 -23.87 -20.03 -6.30
CA GLY A 55 -25.21 -19.48 -6.12
C GLY A 55 -25.39 -18.65 -4.86
N LYS A 56 -24.30 -18.09 -4.32
CA LYS A 56 -24.26 -17.35 -3.07
C LYS A 56 -23.44 -16.08 -3.22
N PRO A 57 -23.76 -15.02 -2.45
CA PRO A 57 -22.93 -13.82 -2.43
C PRO A 57 -21.49 -14.13 -2.01
N LEU A 58 -20.54 -13.56 -2.74
CA LEU A 58 -19.13 -13.48 -2.36
C LEU A 58 -18.91 -12.10 -1.73
N ASP A 59 -19.08 -12.02 -0.44
CA ASP A 59 -19.07 -10.75 0.31
C ASP A 59 -17.89 -10.63 1.27
N LYS A 60 -17.04 -11.66 1.36
CA LYS A 60 -15.95 -11.75 2.33
C LYS A 60 -14.63 -12.11 1.67
N ALA A 61 -13.56 -11.56 2.23
CA ALA A 61 -12.21 -11.95 1.90
C ALA A 61 -11.36 -11.98 3.18
N VAL A 62 -10.35 -12.83 3.18
CA VAL A 62 -9.33 -12.86 4.23
C VAL A 62 -7.97 -12.83 3.56
N SER A 63 -7.03 -12.09 4.14
CA SER A 63 -5.65 -12.08 3.70
C SER A 63 -4.67 -12.14 4.86
N ALA A 64 -3.51 -12.73 4.58
CA ALA A 64 -2.35 -12.75 5.46
C ALA A 64 -1.17 -12.08 4.74
N HIS A 65 -0.44 -11.24 5.47
CA HIS A 65 0.66 -10.45 4.91
C HIS A 65 1.93 -10.67 5.72
N LEU A 66 3.05 -10.87 5.01
CA LEU A 66 4.39 -10.83 5.56
C LEU A 66 5.09 -9.60 4.98
N GLN A 67 5.65 -8.78 5.85
CA GLN A 67 6.24 -7.49 5.49
C GLN A 67 7.67 -7.39 6.02
N TYR A 68 8.55 -6.83 5.21
CA TYR A 68 9.86 -6.35 5.63
C TYR A 68 9.98 -4.88 5.31
N SER A 69 10.36 -4.08 6.29
CA SER A 69 10.57 -2.65 6.10
C SER A 69 11.80 -2.15 6.85
N PHE A 70 12.16 -0.91 6.56
CA PHE A 70 13.21 -0.21 7.26
C PHE A 70 12.84 1.26 7.47
N SER A 71 13.41 1.84 8.52
CA SER A 71 13.34 3.26 8.84
C SER A 71 14.74 3.83 8.91
N PHE A 72 14.89 5.07 8.43
CA PHE A 72 16.16 5.77 8.52
C PHE A 72 16.39 6.30 9.94
N PRO A 73 17.66 6.32 10.42
CA PRO A 73 17.97 6.90 11.73
C PRO A 73 17.67 8.40 11.77
N GLU A 74 17.20 8.89 12.91
CA GLU A 74 16.86 10.32 13.12
C GLU A 74 18.00 11.28 12.76
N ALA A 75 19.24 10.83 12.89
CA ALA A 75 20.39 11.63 12.54
C ALA A 75 20.73 11.67 11.06
N SER A 76 20.03 10.87 10.22
CA SER A 76 20.12 10.97 8.77
C SER A 76 19.25 12.11 8.25
N VAL A 77 19.59 12.60 7.06
CA VAL A 77 18.78 13.63 6.37
C VAL A 77 17.32 13.17 6.20
N PHE A 78 17.13 11.93 5.78
CA PHE A 78 15.79 11.35 5.60
C PHE A 78 15.06 11.22 6.94
N GLY A 79 15.73 10.73 7.99
CA GLY A 79 15.13 10.61 9.31
C GLY A 79 14.76 11.95 9.94
N GLN A 80 15.48 13.03 9.63
CA GLN A 80 15.15 14.38 10.08
C GLN A 80 13.93 14.95 9.33
N ILE A 81 13.79 14.66 8.04
CA ILE A 81 12.66 15.15 7.23
C ILE A 81 11.40 14.30 7.49
N TYR A 82 11.57 12.98 7.63
CA TYR A 82 10.49 12.00 7.80
C TYR A 82 10.75 11.08 9.00
N PRO A 83 10.70 11.59 10.24
CA PRO A 83 11.20 10.89 11.42
C PRO A 83 10.47 9.60 11.78
N THR A 84 9.26 9.41 11.27
CA THR A 84 8.43 8.23 11.58
C THR A 84 8.19 7.34 10.35
N ALA A 85 8.73 7.72 9.20
CA ALA A 85 8.50 6.99 7.96
C ALA A 85 9.24 5.65 7.95
N TYR A 86 8.54 4.65 7.48
CA TYR A 86 9.09 3.33 7.16
C TYR A 86 8.65 2.94 5.76
N GLN A 87 9.48 2.15 5.09
CA GLN A 87 9.22 1.69 3.73
C GLN A 87 9.78 0.30 3.52
N GLY A 88 9.18 -0.47 2.63
CA GLY A 88 9.61 -1.84 2.45
C GLY A 88 8.89 -2.60 1.35
N VAL A 89 9.00 -3.92 1.46
CA VAL A 89 8.37 -4.87 0.55
C VAL A 89 7.55 -5.88 1.34
N GLY A 90 6.46 -6.34 0.74
CA GLY A 90 5.60 -7.33 1.36
C GLY A 90 5.07 -8.34 0.36
N VAL A 91 4.63 -9.46 0.92
CA VAL A 91 3.87 -10.48 0.21
C VAL A 91 2.55 -10.69 0.93
N ALA A 92 1.49 -10.93 0.15
CA ALA A 92 0.18 -11.23 0.70
C ALA A 92 -0.39 -12.48 0.03
N TRP A 93 -1.16 -13.23 0.77
CA TRP A 93 -2.02 -14.27 0.25
C TRP A 93 -3.47 -13.93 0.56
N ASN A 94 -4.35 -14.06 -0.44
CA ASN A 94 -5.75 -13.67 -0.33
C ASN A 94 -6.65 -14.85 -0.65
N THR A 95 -7.77 -14.97 0.06
CA THR A 95 -8.86 -15.88 -0.27
C THR A 95 -10.19 -15.15 -0.27
N PHE A 96 -11.01 -15.48 -1.26
CA PHE A 96 -12.39 -15.00 -1.43
C PHE A 96 -13.40 -16.10 -1.14
N PHE A 97 -12.94 -17.24 -0.60
CA PHE A 97 -13.73 -18.45 -0.34
C PHE A 97 -14.37 -19.08 -1.58
N ASP A 98 -13.86 -18.72 -2.74
CA ASP A 98 -14.19 -19.30 -4.03
C ASP A 98 -12.90 -19.55 -4.84
N PRO A 99 -12.13 -20.58 -4.48
CA PRO A 99 -10.88 -20.88 -5.17
C PRO A 99 -11.08 -21.37 -6.61
N GLU A 100 -12.29 -21.79 -6.97
CA GLU A 100 -12.57 -22.31 -8.31
C GLU A 100 -12.76 -21.17 -9.33
N GLU A 101 -13.56 -20.16 -9.04
CA GLU A 101 -13.86 -19.08 -9.98
C GLU A 101 -13.02 -17.83 -9.75
N MET A 102 -12.64 -17.55 -8.50
CA MET A 102 -11.80 -16.39 -8.16
C MET A 102 -10.32 -16.72 -8.10
N GLY A 103 -9.98 -17.96 -7.72
CA GLY A 103 -8.61 -18.33 -7.35
C GLY A 103 -8.26 -17.93 -5.92
N SER A 104 -6.96 -18.08 -5.60
CA SER A 104 -6.38 -17.65 -4.30
C SER A 104 -5.14 -16.82 -4.58
N PRO A 105 -5.30 -15.55 -5.00
CA PRO A 105 -4.19 -14.76 -5.48
C PRO A 105 -3.21 -14.37 -4.38
N ALA A 106 -1.92 -14.46 -4.72
CA ALA A 106 -0.84 -13.87 -3.96
C ALA A 106 -0.45 -12.51 -4.55
N ALA A 107 -0.05 -11.58 -3.71
CA ALA A 107 0.46 -10.28 -4.13
C ALA A 107 1.89 -10.06 -3.64
N VAL A 108 2.69 -9.35 -4.44
CA VAL A 108 3.98 -8.79 -4.05
C VAL A 108 3.88 -7.29 -4.21
N TYR A 109 4.29 -6.54 -3.20
CA TYR A 109 4.09 -5.10 -3.18
C TYR A 109 5.23 -4.36 -2.48
N VAL A 110 5.41 -3.10 -2.85
CA VAL A 110 6.14 -2.11 -2.06
C VAL A 110 5.15 -1.38 -1.17
N PHE A 111 5.60 -0.92 -0.02
CA PHE A 111 4.76 -0.15 0.88
C PHE A 111 5.54 0.95 1.60
N GLN A 112 4.82 1.94 2.04
CA GLN A 112 5.33 3.01 2.87
C GLN A 112 4.25 3.42 3.85
N GLY A 113 4.67 3.70 5.07
CA GLY A 113 3.81 4.25 6.09
C GLY A 113 4.54 5.28 6.94
N ALA A 114 3.77 6.06 7.68
CA ALA A 114 4.29 6.98 8.67
C ALA A 114 3.22 7.33 9.70
N GLN A 115 3.67 7.87 10.82
CA GLN A 115 2.79 8.37 11.85
C GLN A 115 2.15 9.69 11.42
N ILE A 116 0.82 9.76 11.54
CA ILE A 116 0.03 11.00 11.34
C ILE A 116 -0.01 11.79 12.63
N ALA A 117 -0.30 11.11 13.74
CA ALA A 117 -0.47 11.76 15.03
C ALA A 117 -0.05 10.83 16.17
N LYS A 118 0.44 11.42 17.26
CA LYS A 118 0.68 10.74 18.53
C LYS A 118 -0.60 10.83 19.38
N ILE A 119 -1.15 9.68 19.79
CA ILE A 119 -2.38 9.64 20.60
C ILE A 119 -2.02 9.57 22.09
N GLY A 120 -0.98 8.82 22.45
CA GLY A 120 -0.52 8.62 23.81
C GLY A 120 0.99 8.50 23.91
N ARG A 121 1.49 8.06 25.07
CA ARG A 121 2.95 7.87 25.25
C ARG A 121 3.51 6.74 24.38
N LYS A 122 2.70 5.73 24.10
CA LYS A 122 3.09 4.53 23.34
C LYS A 122 2.21 4.28 22.12
N ASP A 123 1.22 5.16 21.88
CA ASP A 123 0.18 4.96 20.88
C ASP A 123 0.24 6.05 19.81
N SER A 124 0.05 5.69 18.57
CA SER A 124 0.01 6.58 17.42
C SER A 124 -1.10 6.21 16.43
N LEU A 125 -1.56 7.20 15.68
CA LEU A 125 -2.33 7.02 14.46
C LEU A 125 -1.36 7.03 13.29
N ASP A 126 -1.35 5.97 12.51
CA ASP A 126 -0.44 5.78 11.39
C ASP A 126 -1.24 5.56 10.10
N TYR A 127 -0.66 5.93 8.96
CA TYR A 127 -1.14 5.51 7.65
C TYR A 127 -0.16 4.54 7.01
N GLU A 128 -0.67 3.73 6.09
CA GLU A 128 0.15 2.87 5.22
C GLU A 128 -0.52 2.77 3.86
N TRP A 129 0.27 2.82 2.81
CA TRP A 129 -0.18 2.50 1.46
C TRP A 129 0.72 1.42 0.84
N ASN A 130 0.11 0.55 0.03
CA ASN A 130 0.78 -0.52 -0.67
C ASN A 130 0.49 -0.41 -2.16
N PHE A 131 1.49 -0.69 -2.97
CA PHE A 131 1.37 -0.76 -4.42
C PHE A 131 2.14 -1.95 -4.96
N GLY A 132 1.51 -2.78 -5.78
CA GLY A 132 2.14 -3.96 -6.30
C GLY A 132 1.34 -4.69 -7.35
N VAL A 133 1.66 -5.96 -7.50
CA VAL A 133 1.01 -6.87 -8.43
C VAL A 133 0.55 -8.13 -7.71
N SER A 134 -0.55 -8.68 -8.17
CA SER A 134 -1.11 -9.94 -7.67
C SER A 134 -1.29 -10.93 -8.80
N ALA A 135 -1.07 -12.22 -8.52
CA ALA A 135 -1.22 -13.32 -9.46
C ALA A 135 -1.87 -14.53 -8.77
N GLY A 136 -2.41 -15.45 -9.54
CA GLY A 136 -3.17 -16.62 -9.04
C GLY A 136 -4.68 -16.39 -9.09
N TRP A 137 -5.13 -15.45 -9.93
CA TRP A 137 -6.53 -15.25 -10.29
C TRP A 137 -6.96 -16.24 -11.34
N HIS A 138 -8.25 -16.63 -11.30
CA HIS A 138 -8.90 -17.41 -12.37
C HIS A 138 -9.75 -16.46 -13.23
N PRO A 139 -9.21 -15.93 -14.33
CA PRO A 139 -9.90 -14.94 -15.14
C PRO A 139 -11.06 -15.51 -15.93
N TYR A 140 -11.89 -14.62 -16.44
CA TYR A 140 -12.96 -14.92 -17.37
C TYR A 140 -12.48 -15.77 -18.55
N ARG A 141 -13.23 -16.81 -18.90
CA ARG A 141 -12.93 -17.80 -19.94
C ARG A 141 -11.67 -18.61 -19.71
N GLU A 142 -11.10 -18.62 -18.54
CA GLU A 142 -10.06 -19.60 -18.23
C GLU A 142 -10.66 -21.01 -18.18
N ASN A 143 -9.93 -21.97 -18.73
CA ASN A 143 -10.27 -23.38 -18.59
C ASN A 143 -9.91 -23.85 -17.18
N LEU A 144 -10.92 -24.07 -16.33
CA LEU A 144 -10.74 -24.29 -14.90
C LEU A 144 -10.20 -25.67 -14.53
N ASP A 145 -10.48 -26.70 -15.36
CA ASP A 145 -10.23 -28.09 -15.00
C ASP A 145 -9.61 -28.91 -16.14
N GLY A 146 -9.22 -28.27 -17.24
CA GLY A 146 -8.68 -28.95 -18.43
C GLY A 146 -9.73 -29.70 -19.27
N SER A 147 -11.00 -29.73 -18.86
CA SER A 147 -12.09 -30.41 -19.59
C SER A 147 -12.73 -29.52 -20.66
N GLY A 148 -12.30 -28.28 -20.79
CA GLY A 148 -12.90 -27.28 -21.67
C GLY A 148 -14.00 -26.44 -21.00
N ARG A 149 -14.21 -26.58 -19.68
CA ARG A 149 -15.16 -25.77 -18.92
C ARG A 149 -14.56 -24.39 -18.66
N GLU A 150 -15.11 -23.38 -19.31
CA GLU A 150 -14.66 -22.00 -19.18
C GLU A 150 -15.27 -21.31 -17.93
N ASN A 151 -14.51 -20.41 -17.33
CA ASN A 151 -14.94 -19.54 -16.25
C ASN A 151 -15.79 -18.38 -16.80
N VAL A 152 -17.03 -18.66 -17.19
CA VAL A 152 -17.91 -17.65 -17.80
C VAL A 152 -18.67 -16.79 -16.81
N ALA A 153 -18.76 -17.22 -15.55
CA ALA A 153 -19.46 -16.48 -14.50
C ALA A 153 -18.62 -15.32 -13.97
N ASN A 154 -17.30 -15.48 -13.86
CA ASN A 154 -16.41 -14.44 -13.37
C ASN A 154 -16.22 -13.32 -14.41
N GLN A 155 -17.19 -12.43 -14.52
CA GLN A 155 -17.12 -11.23 -15.37
C GLN A 155 -16.48 -10.03 -14.66
N VAL A 156 -15.63 -10.27 -13.67
CA VAL A 156 -14.96 -9.25 -12.87
C VAL A 156 -13.47 -9.22 -13.15
N VAL A 157 -12.85 -10.38 -13.24
CA VAL A 157 -11.40 -10.53 -13.40
C VAL A 157 -11.11 -11.04 -14.81
N GLY A 158 -10.44 -10.24 -15.63
CA GLY A 158 -10.07 -10.61 -16.99
C GLY A 158 -8.62 -11.04 -17.17
N SER A 159 -7.79 -10.98 -16.13
CA SER A 159 -6.35 -11.22 -16.21
C SER A 159 -5.86 -12.07 -15.05
N LYS A 160 -4.87 -12.96 -15.33
CA LYS A 160 -4.16 -13.73 -14.29
C LYS A 160 -3.29 -12.89 -13.37
N VAL A 161 -2.87 -11.73 -13.87
CA VAL A 161 -2.07 -10.75 -13.13
C VAL A 161 -2.83 -9.44 -13.06
N ASN A 162 -2.97 -8.89 -11.87
CA ASN A 162 -3.67 -7.64 -11.62
C ASN A 162 -2.81 -6.73 -10.73
N ALA A 163 -2.96 -5.41 -10.90
CA ALA A 163 -2.43 -4.44 -9.97
C ALA A 163 -3.08 -4.65 -8.60
N TYR A 164 -2.32 -4.42 -7.55
CA TYR A 164 -2.74 -4.39 -6.17
C TYR A 164 -2.44 -3.02 -5.57
N ILE A 165 -3.45 -2.37 -5.05
CA ILE A 165 -3.36 -1.08 -4.38
C ILE A 165 -4.07 -1.20 -3.04
N ASN A 166 -3.45 -0.70 -1.97
CA ASN A 166 -4.07 -0.63 -0.65
C ASN A 166 -3.74 0.70 0.02
N ALA A 167 -4.67 1.21 0.80
CA ALA A 167 -4.46 2.34 1.68
C ALA A 167 -5.19 2.09 3.00
N GLY A 168 -4.52 2.34 4.12
CA GLY A 168 -5.07 2.06 5.43
C GLY A 168 -4.69 3.10 6.48
N LEU A 169 -5.51 3.15 7.51
CA LEU A 169 -5.29 3.88 8.74
C LEU A 169 -5.29 2.89 9.90
N MET A 170 -4.32 3.03 10.80
CA MET A 170 -4.18 2.12 11.94
C MET A 170 -3.75 2.85 13.19
N VAL A 171 -4.16 2.33 14.31
CA VAL A 171 -3.61 2.66 15.63
C VAL A 171 -2.50 1.67 15.92
N SER A 172 -1.32 2.19 16.21
CA SER A 172 -0.15 1.40 16.59
C SER A 172 0.16 1.60 18.05
N TRP A 173 0.33 0.50 18.77
CA TRP A 173 0.78 0.45 20.15
C TRP A 173 2.17 -0.16 20.24
N ARG A 174 3.08 0.54 20.93
CA ARG A 174 4.49 0.11 21.11
C ARG A 174 4.75 -0.25 22.57
N PRO A 175 4.40 -1.47 23.02
CA PRO A 175 4.63 -1.91 24.40
C PRO A 175 6.11 -1.88 24.77
N THR A 176 6.98 -2.22 23.82
CA THR A 176 8.44 -2.16 23.92
C THR A 176 9.04 -1.44 22.72
N PRO A 177 10.30 -0.99 22.79
CA PRO A 177 10.98 -0.41 21.63
C PRO A 177 11.08 -1.33 20.42
N ALA A 178 11.09 -2.64 20.63
CA ALA A 178 11.24 -3.64 19.58
C ALA A 178 9.91 -4.17 19.04
N LEU A 179 8.79 -3.99 19.73
CA LEU A 179 7.48 -4.57 19.34
C LEU A 179 6.46 -3.47 19.07
N THR A 180 5.86 -3.52 17.91
CA THR A 180 4.69 -2.72 17.53
C THR A 180 3.53 -3.66 17.28
N ILE A 181 2.37 -3.38 17.90
CA ILE A 181 1.09 -4.04 17.60
C ILE A 181 0.20 -2.99 16.97
N ASN A 182 -0.46 -3.32 15.88
CA ASN A 182 -1.34 -2.38 15.19
C ASN A 182 -2.70 -3.00 14.88
N GLY A 183 -3.70 -2.15 14.78
CA GLY A 183 -5.03 -2.51 14.34
C GLY A 183 -5.69 -1.32 13.65
N GLY A 184 -6.47 -1.59 12.62
CA GLY A 184 -7.04 -0.51 11.84
C GLY A 184 -7.98 -0.97 10.74
N ILE A 185 -8.22 -0.07 9.81
CA ILE A 185 -9.06 -0.29 8.63
C ILE A 185 -8.24 -0.02 7.37
N ASP A 186 -8.59 -0.70 6.30
CA ASP A 186 -7.97 -0.48 5.00
C ASP A 186 -8.95 -0.65 3.84
N LEU A 187 -8.55 -0.08 2.70
CA LEU A 187 -9.19 -0.23 1.40
C LEU A 187 -8.20 -0.92 0.47
N SER A 188 -8.61 -2.01 -0.14
CA SER A 188 -7.81 -2.70 -1.17
C SER A 188 -8.53 -2.71 -2.50
N HIS A 189 -7.75 -2.59 -3.57
CA HIS A 189 -8.25 -2.63 -4.94
C HIS A 189 -7.36 -3.52 -5.80
N PHE A 190 -8.00 -4.42 -6.55
CA PHE A 190 -7.34 -5.25 -7.56
C PHE A 190 -7.96 -4.99 -8.93
N SER A 191 -7.15 -4.72 -9.93
CA SER A 191 -7.60 -4.56 -11.31
C SER A 191 -6.47 -4.71 -12.32
N ASN A 192 -6.82 -5.01 -13.56
CA ASN A 192 -5.86 -5.02 -14.67
C ASN A 192 -5.75 -3.66 -15.40
N GLY A 193 -6.33 -2.59 -14.85
CA GLY A 193 -6.30 -1.27 -15.48
C GLY A 193 -7.08 -1.16 -16.79
N ASN A 194 -8.06 -2.02 -17.02
CA ASN A 194 -8.80 -2.16 -18.29
C ASN A 194 -7.96 -2.58 -19.50
N THR A 195 -6.86 -3.26 -19.28
CA THR A 195 -6.02 -3.80 -20.38
C THR A 195 -6.65 -5.04 -21.01
N VAL A 196 -7.45 -5.79 -20.24
CA VAL A 196 -8.16 -6.98 -20.69
C VAL A 196 -9.59 -6.96 -20.15
N TYR A 197 -10.56 -7.27 -20.99
CA TYR A 197 -11.97 -7.41 -20.59
C TYR A 197 -12.24 -8.85 -20.07
N PRO A 198 -13.06 -9.02 -19.01
CA PRO A 198 -13.69 -7.99 -18.19
C PRO A 198 -12.75 -7.38 -17.15
N ASN A 199 -13.07 -6.17 -16.67
CA ASN A 199 -12.38 -5.56 -15.53
C ASN A 199 -13.37 -4.81 -14.63
N GLY A 200 -14.19 -5.54 -13.90
CA GLY A 200 -15.07 -4.98 -12.87
C GLY A 200 -14.29 -4.44 -11.68
N GLY A 201 -13.10 -4.97 -11.46
CA GLY A 201 -12.25 -4.70 -10.30
C GLY A 201 -12.79 -5.33 -9.02
N VAL A 202 -11.89 -5.67 -8.12
CA VAL A 202 -12.20 -6.22 -6.80
C VAL A 202 -11.88 -5.15 -5.75
N ASN A 203 -12.89 -4.69 -5.03
CA ASN A 203 -12.75 -3.66 -4.00
C ASN A 203 -13.07 -4.27 -2.64
N LEU A 204 -12.18 -4.06 -1.68
CA LEU A 204 -12.30 -4.58 -0.33
C LEU A 204 -12.25 -3.43 0.68
N LEU A 205 -13.16 -3.45 1.64
CA LEU A 205 -13.09 -2.64 2.86
C LEU A 205 -12.74 -3.59 4.01
N GLY A 206 -11.56 -3.43 4.60
CA GLY A 206 -11.00 -4.35 5.56
C GLY A 206 -10.81 -3.79 6.95
N ALA A 207 -10.81 -4.70 7.93
CA ALA A 207 -10.19 -4.50 9.23
C ALA A 207 -8.88 -5.30 9.27
N ARG A 208 -7.83 -4.70 9.79
CA ARG A 208 -6.50 -5.34 9.94
C ARG A 208 -6.07 -5.41 11.39
N ILE A 209 -5.31 -6.43 11.70
CA ILE A 209 -4.54 -6.56 12.94
C ILE A 209 -3.17 -7.12 12.60
N GLY A 210 -2.14 -6.59 13.23
CA GLY A 210 -0.77 -7.00 12.94
C GLY A 210 0.19 -6.73 14.07
N ALA A 211 1.39 -7.28 13.91
CA ALA A 211 2.52 -7.03 14.78
C ALA A 211 3.81 -6.92 13.96
N ALA A 212 4.71 -6.04 14.36
CA ALA A 212 6.02 -5.89 13.76
C ALA A 212 7.10 -5.92 14.83
N TYR A 213 8.18 -6.64 14.53
CA TYR A 213 9.37 -6.69 15.35
C TYR A 213 10.49 -5.86 14.71
N SER A 214 11.09 -4.97 15.52
CA SER A 214 12.13 -4.04 15.10
C SER A 214 13.49 -4.47 15.64
N PHE A 215 14.52 -4.41 14.79
CA PHE A 215 15.90 -4.81 15.12
C PHE A 215 16.92 -3.95 14.35
N GLY A 216 18.18 -4.03 14.76
CA GLY A 216 19.28 -3.34 14.06
C GLY A 216 19.60 -1.93 14.54
N ALA A 217 18.71 -1.27 15.27
CA ALA A 217 19.02 0.01 15.89
C ALA A 217 19.78 -0.17 17.20
N GLU A 218 20.79 0.65 17.42
CA GLU A 218 21.43 0.77 18.73
C GLU A 218 20.50 1.62 19.61
N LYS A 219 19.76 0.97 20.54
CA LYS A 219 18.74 1.55 21.44
C LYS A 219 17.73 2.43 20.71
N VAL A 220 16.58 1.85 20.40
CA VAL A 220 15.36 2.62 20.03
C VAL A 220 15.12 3.64 21.15
N ARG A 221 15.53 4.88 20.93
CA ARG A 221 15.23 5.98 21.84
C ARG A 221 13.71 6.15 21.83
N GLU A 222 13.09 6.22 23.00
CA GLU A 222 11.71 6.66 23.07
C GLU A 222 11.62 8.00 22.33
N PRO A 223 10.66 8.22 21.41
CA PRO A 223 10.51 9.49 20.73
C PRO A 223 10.38 10.57 21.81
N SER A 224 11.30 11.51 21.84
CA SER A 224 11.22 12.59 22.82
C SER A 224 9.94 13.37 22.59
N LEU A 225 9.20 13.65 23.65
CA LEU A 225 7.92 14.37 23.63
C LEU A 225 8.01 15.75 22.93
N ASP A 226 9.23 16.29 22.83
CA ASP A 226 9.45 17.67 22.43
C ASP A 226 9.32 17.95 20.92
N ASN A 227 9.42 16.92 20.08
CA ASN A 227 9.37 17.13 18.63
C ASN A 227 7.96 16.99 18.01
N HIS A 228 6.97 16.49 18.76
CA HIS A 228 5.62 16.25 18.24
C HIS A 228 4.58 17.32 18.62
N ALA A 229 4.85 18.18 19.60
CA ALA A 229 4.00 19.33 19.93
C ALA A 229 3.93 20.36 18.78
N LEU A 230 4.86 20.27 17.82
CA LEU A 230 4.96 21.20 16.69
C LEU A 230 3.91 20.99 15.59
N PHE A 231 3.26 19.84 15.52
CA PHE A 231 2.30 19.57 14.44
C PHE A 231 0.88 20.09 14.72
N CYS A 232 0.55 20.38 15.97
CA CYS A 232 -0.80 20.78 16.40
C CYS A 232 -0.89 22.19 17.02
N SER A 233 0.20 22.97 17.03
CA SER A 233 0.17 24.33 17.61
C SER A 233 0.52 25.39 16.57
N ASN A 234 0.06 26.64 16.85
CA ASN A 234 0.44 27.82 16.06
C ASN A 234 1.97 28.10 16.06
N ASP A 235 2.74 27.40 16.88
CA ASP A 235 4.20 27.42 16.91
C ASP A 235 4.87 26.68 15.74
N PHE A 236 4.09 25.93 14.93
CA PHE A 236 4.61 25.25 13.74
C PHE A 236 5.33 26.22 12.79
N MET A 237 4.72 27.39 12.56
CA MET A 237 5.32 28.43 11.69
C MET A 237 6.54 29.08 12.31
N THR A 238 6.58 29.25 13.62
CA THR A 238 7.71 29.84 14.37
C THR A 238 8.87 28.84 14.45
N GLY A 239 8.57 27.56 14.69
CA GLY A 239 9.56 26.48 14.68
C GLY A 239 10.16 26.24 13.30
N LEU A 240 9.40 26.40 12.22
CA LEU A 240 9.90 26.37 10.84
C LEU A 240 10.87 27.54 10.58
N LYS A 241 10.53 28.74 11.05
CA LYS A 241 11.33 29.94 10.83
C LYS A 241 12.68 29.88 11.54
N ASN A 242 12.75 29.35 12.76
CA ASN A 242 13.99 29.13 13.48
C ASN A 242 14.84 28.01 12.88
N ARG A 243 14.22 26.95 12.37
CA ARG A 243 14.91 25.88 11.63
C ARG A 243 15.32 26.31 10.22
N GLU A 244 14.63 27.27 9.60
CA GLU A 244 15.06 27.84 8.31
C GLU A 244 16.38 28.60 8.44
N MET A 245 16.67 29.23 9.57
CA MET A 245 17.95 29.92 9.80
C MET A 245 19.13 28.95 9.98
N GLU A 246 18.92 27.80 10.63
CA GLU A 246 19.94 26.72 10.71
C GLU A 246 20.01 25.88 9.43
N ARG A 247 18.92 25.86 8.64
CA ARG A 247 18.80 25.16 7.36
C ARG A 247 19.34 25.91 6.16
N SER A 248 19.75 27.17 6.30
CA SER A 248 20.10 28.02 5.13
C SER A 248 21.23 27.43 4.28
N ASP A 249 22.20 26.73 4.88
CA ASP A 249 23.25 26.01 4.13
C ASP A 249 22.80 24.65 3.60
N PHE A 250 21.94 23.95 4.36
CA PHE A 250 21.43 22.64 4.00
C PHE A 250 20.36 22.71 2.89
N SER A 251 19.50 23.76 2.89
CA SER A 251 18.46 23.93 1.88
C SER A 251 19.02 24.28 0.49
N LYS A 252 20.18 24.91 0.42
CA LYS A 252 20.85 25.19 -0.87
C LYS A 252 21.32 23.92 -1.54
N ASP A 253 21.78 22.94 -0.76
CA ASP A 253 22.26 21.66 -1.28
C ASP A 253 21.10 20.70 -1.63
N LEU A 254 19.96 20.83 -0.95
CA LEU A 254 18.74 20.06 -1.25
C LEU A 254 18.01 20.54 -2.52
N LYS A 255 18.05 21.82 -2.86
CA LYS A 255 17.42 22.35 -4.09
C LYS A 255 17.92 21.71 -5.37
N HIS A 256 19.11 21.12 -5.34
CA HIS A 256 19.69 20.42 -6.48
C HIS A 256 19.48 18.91 -6.47
N ARG A 257 18.83 18.34 -5.42
CA ARG A 257 18.74 16.89 -5.21
C ARG A 257 17.32 16.31 -5.25
N PHE A 258 16.30 17.18 -5.31
CA PHE A 258 14.90 16.73 -5.42
C PHE A 258 14.32 17.24 -6.73
N SER A 259 14.00 16.31 -7.63
CA SER A 259 13.10 16.56 -8.76
C SER A 259 11.74 15.94 -8.45
N VAL A 260 10.68 16.68 -8.69
CA VAL A 260 9.32 16.16 -8.72
C VAL A 260 8.96 15.97 -10.18
N ASP A 261 8.95 14.73 -10.63
CA ASP A 261 8.52 14.40 -11.98
C ASP A 261 7.02 14.11 -11.95
N ILE A 262 6.23 14.96 -12.60
CA ILE A 262 4.80 14.72 -12.83
C ILE A 262 4.68 14.08 -14.21
N THR A 263 4.44 12.77 -14.23
CA THR A 263 4.18 12.07 -15.49
C THR A 263 2.67 11.90 -15.67
N VAL A 264 2.13 12.49 -16.74
CA VAL A 264 0.73 12.32 -17.11
C VAL A 264 0.63 11.20 -18.13
N PHE A 265 -0.07 10.12 -17.77
CA PHE A 265 -0.35 9.01 -18.67
C PHE A 265 -1.74 9.17 -19.30
N GLY A 266 -1.80 9.09 -20.63
CA GLY A 266 -3.04 8.86 -21.33
C GLY A 266 -3.29 7.38 -21.48
N ALA A 267 -4.38 6.85 -20.91
CA ALA A 267 -4.78 5.48 -21.10
C ALA A 267 -6.02 5.42 -22.00
N GLY A 268 -5.96 4.61 -23.06
CA GLY A 268 -7.12 4.22 -23.83
C GLY A 268 -7.94 3.17 -23.06
N ARG A 269 -9.24 3.40 -22.89
CA ARG A 269 -10.15 2.42 -22.29
C ARG A 269 -10.80 1.60 -23.38
N ALA A 270 -10.58 0.28 -23.39
CA ALA A 270 -11.37 -0.63 -24.17
C ALA A 270 -12.80 -0.71 -23.60
N LYS A 271 -13.81 -0.37 -24.36
CA LYS A 271 -15.21 -0.52 -23.98
C LYS A 271 -15.77 -1.70 -24.75
N GLY A 272 -16.08 -2.80 -24.05
CA GLY A 272 -16.85 -3.89 -24.62
C GLY A 272 -18.30 -3.46 -24.86
N ILE A 273 -18.77 -3.61 -26.08
CA ILE A 273 -20.20 -3.44 -26.42
C ILE A 273 -20.75 -4.83 -26.66
N LYS A 274 -21.70 -5.26 -25.82
CA LYS A 274 -22.42 -6.51 -26.02
C LYS A 274 -23.53 -6.26 -27.02
N ARG A 275 -23.46 -6.90 -28.17
CA ARG A 275 -24.50 -6.89 -29.18
C ARG A 275 -24.81 -8.35 -29.53
N ASP A 276 -26.05 -8.78 -29.35
CA ASP A 276 -26.57 -10.11 -29.74
C ASP A 276 -25.69 -11.30 -29.27
N ASN A 277 -25.37 -11.34 -27.98
CA ASN A 277 -24.49 -12.35 -27.34
C ASN A 277 -23.02 -12.39 -27.81
N GLU A 278 -22.59 -11.50 -28.67
CA GLU A 278 -21.18 -11.34 -29.03
C GLU A 278 -20.59 -10.07 -28.39
N SER A 279 -19.36 -10.17 -27.89
CA SER A 279 -18.63 -9.03 -27.32
C SER A 279 -17.66 -8.54 -28.38
N PHE A 280 -17.77 -7.28 -28.78
CA PHE A 280 -16.76 -6.61 -29.59
C PHE A 280 -15.89 -5.71 -28.71
N ILE A 281 -14.59 -5.77 -28.89
CA ILE A 281 -13.62 -4.89 -28.26
C ILE A 281 -13.29 -3.80 -29.27
N CYS A 282 -13.57 -2.55 -28.92
CA CYS A 282 -13.12 -1.38 -29.66
C CYS A 282 -12.00 -0.69 -28.95
#